data_368c1f63129aaed63645def5e73a2a91
#
_entry.id   368c1f63129aaed63645def5e73a2a91
#
_cell.length_a   1.000
_cell.length_b   1.000
_cell.length_c   1.000
_cell.angle_alpha   90.00
_cell.angle_beta   90.00
_cell.angle_gamma   90.00
#
_symmetry.space_group_name_H-M   'P 1'
#
loop_
_entity.id
_entity.type
_entity.pdbx_description
1 polymer ?
#
loop_
_entity_poly.entity_id
_entity_poly.type
_entity_poly.pdbx_seq_one_letter_code
_entity_poly.pdbx_strand_id
1 'polypeptide(L)'
;MFLKNKRIAPATADADGVCQTQTPAEAGALTINGALASGGVATFDIPRHVSIASVGNDSGRTFTITGTDHLGDTITDTVTGADASSAFSVKNFKTVTGVSVDDATAGAVTVGSADQLHWTYPVGCEAGNVGFGVMITGTMSATIKATNFNIMGDDYTEYTANFRDVKNSNANFFGSVSIPSTAVRVDLKGIGASAVAAITLTEEAV
;
A
#
# COMPACT_ATOMS: atom_id res chain seq x y z
N MET A 1 -2.30 14.17 -26.12
CA MET A 1 -1.25 13.82 -25.14
C MET A 1 -1.61 14.42 -23.80
N PHE A 2 -1.86 13.57 -22.80
CA PHE A 2 -2.05 14.01 -21.42
C PHE A 2 -0.78 13.71 -20.64
N LEU A 3 -0.32 14.68 -19.85
CA LEU A 3 0.83 14.52 -18.96
C LEU A 3 0.34 14.57 -17.51
N LYS A 4 0.65 13.54 -16.73
CA LYS A 4 0.39 13.50 -15.29
C LYS A 4 1.66 13.25 -14.52
N ASN A 5 1.91 14.12 -13.56
CA ASN A 5 3.08 14.06 -12.68
C ASN A 5 2.62 13.85 -11.25
N LYS A 6 3.23 12.88 -10.56
CA LYS A 6 3.03 12.64 -9.14
C LYS A 6 4.37 12.57 -8.44
N ARG A 7 4.55 13.41 -7.41
CA ARG A 7 5.68 13.32 -6.50
C ARG A 7 5.20 12.63 -5.21
N ILE A 8 5.89 11.57 -4.80
CA ILE A 8 5.61 10.79 -3.61
C ILE A 8 6.86 10.87 -2.73
N ALA A 9 6.70 11.39 -1.52
CA ALA A 9 7.78 11.55 -0.54
C ALA A 9 7.25 11.07 0.84
N PRO A 10 7.18 9.74 1.07
CA PRO A 10 6.65 9.21 2.31
C PRO A 10 7.60 9.44 3.47
N ALA A 11 7.06 9.63 4.67
CA ALA A 11 7.83 9.52 5.90
C ALA A 11 8.39 8.09 6.06
N THR A 12 9.44 7.92 6.84
CA THR A 12 9.96 6.59 7.20
C THR A 12 8.85 5.76 7.83
N ALA A 13 8.83 4.47 7.51
CA ALA A 13 7.91 3.53 8.14
C ALA A 13 8.12 3.48 9.66
N ASP A 14 7.01 3.37 10.38
CA ASP A 14 6.98 3.29 11.85
C ASP A 14 6.26 1.97 12.22
N ALA A 15 7.02 1.00 12.69
CA ALA A 15 6.55 -0.39 12.87
C ALA A 15 5.52 -0.57 14.00
N ASP A 16 5.45 0.38 14.95
CA ASP A 16 4.51 0.42 16.08
C ASP A 16 3.71 1.72 16.15
N GLY A 17 3.75 2.49 15.07
CA GLY A 17 3.10 3.80 14.99
C GLY A 17 1.57 3.77 15.11
N VAL A 18 0.92 2.62 14.89
CA VAL A 18 -0.54 2.42 15.06
C VAL A 18 -0.84 1.80 16.43
N CYS A 19 -0.31 0.62 16.69
CA CYS A 19 -0.43 -0.06 17.97
C CYS A 19 0.98 -0.37 18.50
N GLN A 20 1.30 0.14 19.66
CA GLN A 20 2.49 -0.29 20.40
C GLN A 20 2.40 -1.78 20.75
N THR A 21 3.50 -2.35 21.22
CA THR A 21 3.60 -3.75 21.57
C THR A 21 2.45 -4.21 22.48
N GLN A 22 1.70 -5.22 22.05
CA GLN A 22 0.61 -5.86 22.79
C GLN A 22 0.70 -7.38 22.64
N THR A 23 0.14 -8.12 23.59
CA THR A 23 0.06 -9.59 23.55
C THR A 23 -1.39 -9.99 23.85
N PRO A 24 -2.27 -9.99 22.85
CA PRO A 24 -3.65 -10.43 23.01
C PRO A 24 -3.72 -11.87 23.56
N ALA A 25 -4.48 -12.07 24.63
CA ALA A 25 -4.69 -13.38 25.25
C ALA A 25 -5.95 -14.09 24.71
N GLU A 26 -6.76 -13.41 23.92
CA GLU A 26 -8.00 -13.88 23.30
C GLU A 26 -8.33 -13.03 22.06
N ALA A 27 -9.35 -13.44 21.33
CA ALA A 27 -9.89 -12.64 20.23
C ALA A 27 -10.36 -11.26 20.72
N GLY A 28 -10.02 -10.20 19.98
CA GLY A 28 -10.43 -8.86 20.37
C GLY A 28 -9.71 -7.74 19.65
N ALA A 29 -10.07 -6.52 20.05
CA ALA A 29 -9.47 -5.31 19.49
C ALA A 29 -8.12 -5.01 20.15
N LEU A 30 -7.16 -4.59 19.32
CA LEU A 30 -5.89 -4.01 19.77
C LEU A 30 -6.10 -2.52 20.09
N THR A 31 -5.38 -2.05 21.09
CA THR A 31 -5.39 -0.62 21.46
C THR A 31 -4.57 0.18 20.45
N ILE A 32 -5.19 1.18 19.82
CA ILE A 32 -4.51 2.13 18.92
C ILE A 32 -3.86 3.22 19.77
N ASN A 33 -2.56 3.08 20.05
CA ASN A 33 -1.79 3.93 20.97
C ASN A 33 -0.36 4.22 20.48
N GLY A 34 -0.08 3.97 19.21
CA GLY A 34 1.23 4.25 18.61
C GLY A 34 1.48 5.74 18.39
N ALA A 35 2.69 6.09 17.95
CA ALA A 35 3.09 7.49 17.76
C ALA A 35 2.29 8.24 16.67
N LEU A 36 1.68 7.51 15.73
CA LEU A 36 0.83 8.08 14.68
C LEU A 36 -0.64 8.20 15.12
N ALA A 37 -0.97 7.78 16.36
CA ALA A 37 -2.33 7.73 16.88
C ALA A 37 -2.66 9.01 17.69
N SER A 38 -3.86 9.50 17.47
CA SER A 38 -4.47 10.55 18.26
C SER A 38 -5.96 10.26 18.41
N GLY A 39 -6.48 10.24 19.64
CA GLY A 39 -7.90 9.96 19.91
C GLY A 39 -8.36 8.57 19.42
N GLY A 40 -7.48 7.57 19.42
CA GLY A 40 -7.80 6.20 18.97
C GLY A 40 -7.81 6.02 17.44
N VAL A 41 -7.31 7.01 16.70
CA VAL A 41 -7.17 6.94 15.24
C VAL A 41 -5.73 7.21 14.86
N ALA A 42 -5.09 6.30 14.13
CA ALA A 42 -3.78 6.53 13.55
C ALA A 42 -3.92 7.15 12.14
N THR A 43 -3.08 8.14 11.83
CA THR A 43 -3.12 8.85 10.56
C THR A 43 -1.75 8.80 9.88
N PHE A 44 -1.70 8.30 8.65
CA PHE A 44 -0.48 8.26 7.84
C PHE A 44 -0.30 9.57 7.06
N ASP A 45 0.95 9.95 6.83
CA ASP A 45 1.34 11.11 6.01
C ASP A 45 0.78 10.98 4.57
N ILE A 46 0.95 9.80 3.98
CA ILE A 46 0.34 9.38 2.71
C ILE A 46 -0.30 8.01 2.88
N PRO A 47 -1.31 7.65 2.06
CA PRO A 47 -1.89 6.31 2.10
C PRO A 47 -0.84 5.25 1.81
N ARG A 48 -0.75 4.25 2.68
CA ARG A 48 0.21 3.14 2.56
C ARG A 48 -0.33 1.87 3.21
N HIS A 49 0.37 0.78 3.01
CA HIS A 49 0.04 -0.48 3.65
C HIS A 49 0.25 -0.38 5.17
N VAL A 50 -0.51 -1.17 5.91
CA VAL A 50 -0.31 -1.41 7.33
C VAL A 50 0.59 -2.62 7.48
N SER A 51 1.55 -2.55 8.39
CA SER A 51 2.40 -3.68 8.80
C SER A 51 1.92 -4.25 10.13
N ILE A 52 1.92 -5.57 10.25
CA ILE A 52 1.70 -6.29 11.50
C ILE A 52 2.94 -7.14 11.73
N ALA A 53 3.70 -6.84 12.77
CA ALA A 53 4.88 -7.60 13.13
C ALA A 53 4.57 -8.49 14.34
N SER A 54 4.91 -9.76 14.22
CA SER A 54 4.74 -10.78 15.25
C SER A 54 6.10 -11.27 15.74
N VAL A 55 6.25 -11.40 17.05
CA VAL A 55 7.46 -11.99 17.66
C VAL A 55 7.34 -13.52 17.70
N GLY A 56 6.12 -14.04 17.81
CA GLY A 56 5.80 -15.47 17.80
C GLY A 56 5.27 -15.93 16.44
N ASN A 57 4.84 -17.19 16.39
CA ASN A 57 4.20 -17.75 15.19
C ASN A 57 2.69 -17.46 15.20
N ASP A 58 2.31 -16.40 14.55
CA ASP A 58 0.92 -15.96 14.35
C ASP A 58 0.39 -16.26 12.94
N SER A 59 1.05 -17.13 12.18
CA SER A 59 0.63 -17.50 10.82
C SER A 59 -0.76 -18.17 10.73
N GLY A 60 -1.28 -18.62 11.85
CA GLY A 60 -2.66 -19.12 11.99
C GLY A 60 -3.65 -18.07 12.47
N ARG A 61 -3.26 -16.82 12.65
CA ARG A 61 -4.11 -15.74 13.13
C ARG A 61 -4.53 -14.81 11.99
N THR A 62 -5.74 -14.29 12.09
CA THR A 62 -6.26 -13.30 11.15
C THR A 62 -6.46 -11.97 11.86
N PHE A 63 -5.78 -10.96 11.37
CA PHE A 63 -5.96 -9.59 11.82
C PHE A 63 -6.89 -8.85 10.86
N THR A 64 -7.89 -8.16 11.41
CA THR A 64 -8.80 -7.30 10.65
C THR A 64 -8.45 -5.84 10.93
N ILE A 65 -8.19 -5.08 9.88
CA ILE A 65 -7.83 -3.67 9.93
C ILE A 65 -8.98 -2.88 9.32
N THR A 66 -9.46 -1.85 10.04
CA THR A 66 -10.49 -0.93 9.56
C THR A 66 -9.95 0.49 9.56
N GLY A 67 -10.28 1.27 8.56
CA GLY A 67 -9.84 2.64 8.44
C GLY A 67 -10.42 3.32 7.21
N THR A 68 -9.74 4.33 6.71
CA THR A 68 -10.15 5.03 5.49
C THR A 68 -9.06 5.01 4.44
N ASP A 69 -9.45 5.08 3.17
CA ASP A 69 -8.56 5.30 2.04
C ASP A 69 -8.21 6.80 1.86
N HIS A 70 -7.62 7.14 0.71
CA HIS A 70 -7.24 8.51 0.35
C HIS A 70 -8.43 9.44 0.04
N LEU A 71 -9.61 8.89 -0.25
CA LEU A 71 -10.85 9.63 -0.49
C LEU A 71 -11.64 9.87 0.79
N GLY A 72 -11.30 9.15 1.87
CA GLY A 72 -12.03 9.15 3.13
C GLY A 72 -13.09 8.05 3.22
N ASP A 73 -13.16 7.18 2.21
CA ASP A 73 -14.07 6.03 2.20
C ASP A 73 -13.60 4.98 3.19
N THR A 74 -14.55 4.40 3.93
CA THR A 74 -14.23 3.33 4.88
C THR A 74 -13.81 2.07 4.16
N ILE A 75 -12.64 1.56 4.53
CA ILE A 75 -12.10 0.31 4.00
C ILE A 75 -11.75 -0.65 5.13
N THR A 76 -11.87 -1.94 4.82
CA THR A 76 -11.44 -3.03 5.72
C THR A 76 -10.55 -3.96 4.94
N ASP A 77 -9.52 -4.48 5.61
CA ASP A 77 -8.62 -5.50 5.05
C ASP A 77 -8.35 -6.58 6.10
N THR A 78 -8.03 -7.78 5.65
CA THR A 78 -7.65 -8.89 6.51
C THR A 78 -6.23 -9.32 6.19
N VAL A 79 -5.43 -9.49 7.24
CA VAL A 79 -4.02 -9.85 7.14
C VAL A 79 -3.79 -11.13 7.94
N THR A 80 -3.32 -12.18 7.28
CA THR A 80 -2.82 -13.36 7.99
C THR A 80 -1.52 -13.00 8.68
N GLY A 81 -1.42 -13.28 9.97
CA GLY A 81 -0.22 -13.04 10.75
C GLY A 81 1.00 -13.79 10.21
N ALA A 82 2.16 -13.49 10.72
CA ALA A 82 3.42 -14.07 10.27
C ALA A 82 4.09 -14.91 11.39
N ASP A 83 5.03 -15.75 11.02
CA ASP A 83 5.90 -16.48 11.94
C ASP A 83 7.17 -15.66 12.19
N ALA A 84 7.28 -15.11 13.41
CA ALA A 84 8.39 -14.26 13.86
C ALA A 84 8.85 -13.23 12.78
N SER A 85 7.89 -12.60 12.11
CA SER A 85 8.10 -11.75 10.95
C SER A 85 6.98 -10.72 10.82
N SER A 86 6.98 -9.99 9.70
CA SER A 86 5.94 -9.00 9.38
C SER A 86 5.06 -9.45 8.23
N ALA A 87 3.76 -9.21 8.38
CA ALA A 87 2.76 -9.30 7.33
C ALA A 87 2.21 -7.91 6.99
N PHE A 88 1.64 -7.75 5.80
CA PHE A 88 1.23 -6.45 5.30
C PHE A 88 -0.20 -6.50 4.75
N SER A 89 -0.94 -5.40 4.96
CA SER A 89 -2.22 -5.23 4.29
C SER A 89 -2.03 -5.18 2.77
N VAL A 90 -3.07 -5.53 2.03
CA VAL A 90 -3.11 -5.36 0.56
C VAL A 90 -3.58 -3.96 0.22
N LYS A 91 -4.46 -3.38 1.05
CA LYS A 91 -5.02 -2.04 0.84
C LYS A 91 -4.11 -0.96 1.42
N ASN A 92 -4.12 0.22 0.77
CA ASN A 92 -3.53 1.44 1.31
C ASN A 92 -4.52 2.12 2.26
N PHE A 93 -4.12 2.35 3.48
CA PHE A 93 -4.88 3.12 4.46
C PHE A 93 -4.34 4.55 4.56
N LYS A 94 -5.23 5.53 4.66
CA LYS A 94 -4.92 6.91 5.06
C LYS A 94 -5.07 7.06 6.55
N THR A 95 -6.11 6.44 7.14
CA THR A 95 -6.28 6.35 8.58
C THR A 95 -6.54 4.90 8.99
N VAL A 96 -6.20 4.55 10.21
CA VAL A 96 -6.56 3.28 10.84
C VAL A 96 -7.38 3.60 12.08
N THR A 97 -8.63 3.10 12.11
CA THR A 97 -9.61 3.34 13.18
C THR A 97 -9.87 2.11 14.03
N GLY A 98 -9.42 0.93 13.59
CA GLY A 98 -9.56 -0.32 14.31
C GLY A 98 -8.60 -1.38 13.81
N VAL A 99 -8.09 -2.17 14.75
CA VAL A 99 -7.36 -3.41 14.48
C VAL A 99 -7.87 -4.44 15.46
N SER A 100 -8.20 -5.63 14.98
CA SER A 100 -8.60 -6.76 15.83
C SER A 100 -7.93 -8.05 15.37
N VAL A 101 -7.82 -9.00 16.27
CA VAL A 101 -7.32 -10.36 16.01
C VAL A 101 -8.38 -11.39 16.36
N ASP A 102 -8.40 -12.49 15.64
CA ASP A 102 -9.41 -13.56 15.75
C ASP A 102 -9.21 -14.49 16.96
N ASP A 103 -8.01 -14.53 17.57
CA ASP A 103 -7.69 -15.35 18.75
C ASP A 103 -6.41 -14.85 19.42
N ALA A 104 -6.01 -15.46 20.54
CA ALA A 104 -4.76 -15.18 21.25
C ALA A 104 -3.55 -15.23 20.29
N THR A 105 -2.64 -14.28 20.43
CA THR A 105 -1.37 -14.29 19.69
C THR A 105 -0.32 -15.16 20.38
N ALA A 106 0.55 -15.78 19.61
CA ALA A 106 1.64 -16.61 20.10
C ALA A 106 2.77 -15.79 20.78
N GLY A 107 2.76 -14.49 20.60
CA GLY A 107 3.72 -13.58 21.18
C GLY A 107 3.28 -12.11 21.06
N ALA A 108 4.20 -11.23 21.33
CA ALA A 108 3.94 -9.82 21.20
C ALA A 108 3.76 -9.43 19.72
N VAL A 109 2.78 -8.54 19.47
CA VAL A 109 2.51 -7.97 18.15
C VAL A 109 2.59 -6.45 18.20
N THR A 110 3.05 -5.84 17.11
CA THR A 110 2.98 -4.40 16.86
C THR A 110 2.28 -4.13 15.55
N VAL A 111 1.65 -2.97 15.43
CA VAL A 111 1.00 -2.54 14.19
C VAL A 111 1.49 -1.16 13.82
N GLY A 112 1.88 -0.99 12.58
CA GLY A 112 2.44 0.28 12.12
C GLY A 112 2.26 0.57 10.65
N SER A 113 2.92 1.62 10.19
CA SER A 113 2.97 1.96 8.78
C SER A 113 4.05 1.14 8.07
N ALA A 114 3.71 0.56 6.93
CA ALA A 114 4.67 -0.19 6.13
C ALA A 114 5.61 0.74 5.31
N ASP A 115 6.75 0.19 4.90
CA ASP A 115 7.68 0.80 3.95
C ASP A 115 7.27 0.60 2.50
N GLN A 116 5.99 0.34 2.27
CA GLN A 116 5.44 0.07 0.94
C GLN A 116 4.06 0.71 0.76
N LEU A 117 3.80 1.10 -0.47
CA LEU A 117 2.52 1.64 -0.92
C LEU A 117 2.36 1.37 -2.43
N HIS A 118 1.14 1.50 -2.92
CA HIS A 118 0.90 1.53 -4.35
C HIS A 118 -0.01 2.70 -4.73
N TRP A 119 0.05 3.08 -6.00
CA TRP A 119 -0.78 4.11 -6.58
C TRP A 119 -1.25 3.68 -7.96
N THR A 120 -2.56 3.53 -8.11
CA THR A 120 -3.19 3.10 -9.35
C THR A 120 -3.69 4.31 -10.12
N TYR A 121 -3.47 4.28 -11.41
CA TYR A 121 -3.83 5.30 -12.34
C TYR A 121 -4.69 4.73 -13.47
N PRO A 122 -5.97 5.14 -13.60
CA PRO A 122 -6.77 4.76 -14.74
C PRO A 122 -6.21 5.39 -16.01
N VAL A 123 -6.13 4.60 -17.07
CA VAL A 123 -5.69 5.01 -18.39
C VAL A 123 -6.88 5.08 -19.32
N GLY A 124 -6.96 6.11 -20.17
CA GLY A 124 -8.01 6.21 -21.16
C GLY A 124 -7.95 5.04 -22.15
N CYS A 125 -9.07 4.40 -22.41
CA CYS A 125 -9.17 3.24 -23.32
C CYS A 125 -8.84 3.55 -24.79
N GLU A 126 -8.71 4.83 -25.14
CA GLU A 126 -8.34 5.30 -26.47
C GLU A 126 -6.85 5.62 -26.61
N ALA A 127 -6.05 5.42 -25.58
CA ALA A 127 -4.63 5.67 -25.63
C ALA A 127 -3.91 4.57 -26.43
N GLY A 128 -3.06 4.92 -27.37
CA GLY A 128 -2.25 3.97 -28.15
C GLY A 128 -1.10 3.38 -27.34
N ASN A 129 -0.40 4.20 -26.58
CA ASN A 129 0.67 3.82 -25.65
C ASN A 129 0.61 4.69 -24.40
N VAL A 130 0.97 4.13 -23.27
CA VAL A 130 1.22 4.86 -22.03
C VAL A 130 2.72 4.87 -21.77
N GLY A 131 3.33 6.03 -21.92
CA GLY A 131 4.70 6.25 -21.50
C GLY A 131 4.76 6.44 -19.98
N PHE A 132 5.82 5.97 -19.35
CA PHE A 132 6.08 6.21 -17.94
C PHE A 132 7.54 6.58 -17.70
N GLY A 133 7.75 7.46 -16.73
CA GLY A 133 9.05 7.80 -16.18
C GLY A 133 9.01 7.76 -14.67
N VAL A 134 9.99 7.14 -14.04
CA VAL A 134 10.14 7.12 -12.59
C VAL A 134 11.55 7.60 -12.25
N MET A 135 11.62 8.68 -11.48
CA MET A 135 12.87 9.20 -10.92
C MET A 135 12.88 8.93 -9.43
N ILE A 136 13.89 8.22 -8.97
CA ILE A 136 14.05 7.82 -7.57
C ILE A 136 15.19 8.62 -6.96
N THR A 137 14.95 9.21 -5.79
CA THR A 137 15.98 9.80 -4.94
C THR A 137 15.92 9.09 -3.59
N GLY A 138 17.07 8.74 -3.03
CA GLY A 138 17.14 7.93 -1.82
C GLY A 138 16.94 6.44 -2.08
N THR A 139 16.66 5.68 -1.03
CA THR A 139 16.51 4.22 -1.10
C THR A 139 15.04 3.85 -1.28
N MET A 140 14.68 3.28 -2.40
CA MET A 140 13.41 2.60 -2.66
C MET A 140 13.49 1.80 -3.97
N SER A 141 12.56 0.90 -4.17
CA SER A 141 12.31 0.28 -5.47
C SER A 141 10.92 0.68 -5.97
N ALA A 142 10.78 0.80 -7.28
CA ALA A 142 9.51 1.06 -7.95
C ALA A 142 9.23 -0.02 -8.97
N THR A 143 8.01 -0.56 -8.96
CA THR A 143 7.52 -1.51 -9.95
C THR A 143 6.35 -0.88 -10.69
N ILE A 144 6.46 -0.77 -12.00
CA ILE A 144 5.33 -0.41 -12.86
C ILE A 144 4.59 -1.69 -13.22
N LYS A 145 3.30 -1.66 -13.01
CA LYS A 145 2.37 -2.75 -13.34
C LYS A 145 1.27 -2.23 -14.26
N ALA A 146 0.74 -3.10 -15.09
CA ALA A 146 -0.37 -2.79 -15.97
C ALA A 146 -1.44 -3.87 -15.92
N THR A 147 -2.67 -3.48 -16.12
CA THR A 147 -3.82 -4.39 -16.26
C THR A 147 -4.68 -4.00 -17.44
N ASN A 148 -5.32 -5.00 -18.05
CA ASN A 148 -6.40 -4.82 -19.01
C ASN A 148 -7.78 -5.14 -18.39
N PHE A 149 -7.84 -5.33 -17.09
CA PHE A 149 -9.10 -5.52 -16.37
C PHE A 149 -9.94 -4.25 -16.44
N ASN A 150 -11.26 -4.38 -16.56
CA ASN A 150 -12.16 -3.22 -16.60
C ASN A 150 -12.22 -2.55 -15.22
N ILE A 151 -11.48 -1.46 -15.05
CA ILE A 151 -11.41 -0.71 -13.79
C ILE A 151 -12.56 0.28 -13.60
N MET A 152 -13.43 0.41 -14.60
CA MET A 152 -14.60 1.30 -14.57
C MET A 152 -15.92 0.53 -14.34
N GLY A 153 -15.85 -0.77 -14.13
CA GLY A 153 -17.02 -1.60 -13.82
C GLY A 153 -17.38 -1.56 -12.34
N ASP A 154 -18.65 -1.79 -12.03
CA ASP A 154 -19.17 -1.78 -10.66
C ASP A 154 -18.51 -2.84 -9.74
N ASP A 155 -17.96 -3.90 -10.33
CA ASP A 155 -17.23 -4.97 -9.61
C ASP A 155 -15.73 -4.70 -9.46
N TYR A 156 -15.24 -3.54 -9.93
CA TYR A 156 -13.83 -3.22 -9.81
C TYR A 156 -13.45 -2.89 -8.38
N THR A 157 -12.49 -3.62 -7.88
CA THR A 157 -11.65 -3.14 -6.78
C THR A 157 -10.21 -3.12 -7.24
N GLU A 158 -9.46 -2.11 -6.87
CA GLU A 158 -8.03 -1.97 -7.17
C GLU A 158 -7.23 -3.22 -6.77
N TYR A 159 -7.74 -3.97 -5.81
CA TYR A 159 -7.10 -5.12 -5.20
C TYR A 159 -7.41 -6.45 -5.88
N THR A 160 -8.49 -6.52 -6.66
CA THR A 160 -8.90 -7.72 -7.41
C THR A 160 -8.41 -7.71 -8.85
N ALA A 161 -7.98 -6.56 -9.37
CA ALA A 161 -7.45 -6.47 -10.72
C ALA A 161 -6.11 -7.22 -10.86
N ASN A 162 -6.00 -8.06 -11.87
CA ASN A 162 -4.76 -8.76 -12.18
C ASN A 162 -3.77 -7.80 -12.85
N PHE A 163 -2.83 -7.30 -12.08
CA PHE A 163 -1.73 -6.48 -12.58
C PHE A 163 -0.52 -7.33 -12.92
N ARG A 164 0.02 -7.16 -14.12
CA ARG A 164 1.29 -7.77 -14.55
C ARG A 164 2.44 -6.78 -14.38
N ASP A 165 3.59 -7.25 -13.97
CA ASP A 165 4.79 -6.44 -13.89
C ASP A 165 5.27 -6.05 -15.29
N VAL A 166 5.51 -4.76 -15.49
CA VAL A 166 6.05 -4.20 -16.72
C VAL A 166 7.52 -3.88 -16.53
N LYS A 167 7.86 -3.20 -15.44
CA LYS A 167 9.23 -2.79 -15.12
C LYS A 167 9.42 -2.67 -13.61
N ASN A 168 10.54 -3.17 -13.12
CA ASN A 168 10.98 -3.00 -11.74
C ASN A 168 12.41 -2.42 -11.73
N SER A 169 12.68 -1.46 -10.85
CA SER A 169 14.00 -0.87 -10.66
C SER A 169 14.12 -0.16 -9.32
N ASN A 170 15.33 -0.10 -8.80
CA ASN A 170 15.73 0.75 -7.68
C ASN A 170 16.49 2.02 -8.13
N ALA A 171 16.52 2.29 -9.42
CA ALA A 171 17.12 3.46 -10.05
C ALA A 171 16.12 4.11 -10.99
N ASN A 172 16.44 5.29 -11.50
CA ASN A 172 15.61 5.99 -12.48
C ASN A 172 15.39 5.13 -13.72
N PHE A 173 14.16 5.10 -14.21
CA PHE A 173 13.83 4.35 -15.41
C PHE A 173 12.68 4.97 -16.19
N PHE A 174 12.64 4.63 -17.48
CA PHE A 174 11.59 5.06 -18.41
C PHE A 174 11.13 3.84 -19.20
N GLY A 175 9.95 3.93 -19.77
CA GLY A 175 9.40 2.90 -20.62
C GLY A 175 8.01 3.24 -21.13
N SER A 176 7.39 2.28 -21.77
CA SER A 176 6.00 2.36 -22.21
C SER A 176 5.27 1.06 -21.99
N VAL A 177 3.96 1.16 -21.84
CA VAL A 177 3.02 0.04 -21.81
C VAL A 177 2.19 0.12 -23.07
N SER A 178 2.23 -0.94 -23.88
CA SER A 178 1.34 -1.07 -25.04
C SER A 178 -0.04 -1.48 -24.58
N ILE A 179 -1.03 -0.98 -25.27
CA ILE A 179 -2.44 -1.25 -25.02
C ILE A 179 -2.87 -2.59 -25.65
N PRO A 180 -3.90 -3.24 -25.11
CA PRO A 180 -4.92 -2.71 -24.23
C PRO A 180 -4.52 -2.75 -22.74
N SER A 181 -4.36 -1.59 -22.12
CA SER A 181 -4.24 -1.45 -20.66
C SER A 181 -5.27 -0.45 -20.18
N THR A 182 -6.01 -0.79 -19.14
CA THR A 182 -7.04 0.07 -18.55
C THR A 182 -6.55 0.82 -17.32
N ALA A 183 -5.49 0.30 -16.70
CA ALA A 183 -4.81 1.01 -15.62
C ALA A 183 -3.31 0.69 -15.55
N VAL A 184 -2.57 1.65 -15.06
CA VAL A 184 -1.16 1.51 -14.65
C VAL A 184 -1.06 1.72 -13.15
N ARG A 185 -0.37 0.81 -12.46
CA ARG A 185 -0.10 0.90 -11.02
C ARG A 185 1.40 1.02 -10.79
N VAL A 186 1.76 1.88 -9.86
CA VAL A 186 3.12 2.03 -9.38
C VAL A 186 3.18 1.50 -7.95
N ASP A 187 3.91 0.42 -7.74
CA ASP A 187 4.21 -0.11 -6.42
C ASP A 187 5.57 0.43 -5.97
N LEU A 188 5.63 1.03 -4.79
CA LEU A 188 6.86 1.50 -4.15
C LEU A 188 7.13 0.64 -2.91
N LYS A 189 8.37 0.17 -2.74
CA LYS A 189 8.80 -0.70 -1.64
C LYS A 189 10.19 -0.35 -1.15
N GLY A 190 10.48 -0.72 0.10
CA GLY A 190 11.80 -0.49 0.71
C GLY A 190 12.09 0.99 0.87
N ILE A 191 11.09 1.77 1.29
CA ILE A 191 11.14 3.22 1.36
C ILE A 191 12.01 3.65 2.55
N GLY A 192 13.22 4.10 2.25
CA GLY A 192 14.14 4.64 3.24
C GLY A 192 13.85 6.08 3.62
N ALA A 193 14.60 6.60 4.58
CA ALA A 193 14.50 7.99 5.02
C ALA A 193 14.77 8.96 3.85
N SER A 194 13.93 9.99 3.74
CA SER A 194 14.03 11.03 2.70
C SER A 194 13.93 10.50 1.25
N ALA A 195 13.38 9.30 1.06
CA ALA A 195 13.17 8.75 -0.26
C ALA A 195 12.04 9.49 -1.00
N VAL A 196 12.24 9.75 -2.28
CA VAL A 196 11.29 10.45 -3.14
C VAL A 196 11.17 9.72 -4.47
N ALA A 197 9.94 9.46 -4.92
CA ALA A 197 9.64 9.05 -6.28
C ALA A 197 8.91 10.18 -7.01
N ALA A 198 9.44 10.61 -8.15
CA ALA A 198 8.73 11.46 -9.09
C ALA A 198 8.29 10.58 -10.28
N ILE A 199 6.98 10.46 -10.45
CA ILE A 199 6.35 9.59 -11.43
C ILE A 199 5.71 10.47 -12.49
N THR A 200 6.02 10.21 -13.75
CA THR A 200 5.41 10.85 -14.91
C THR A 200 4.69 9.81 -15.74
N LEU A 201 3.44 10.03 -16.06
CA LEU A 201 2.68 9.23 -17.01
C LEU A 201 2.28 10.11 -18.19
N THR A 202 2.46 9.61 -19.39
CA THR A 202 2.08 10.26 -20.65
C THR A 202 1.16 9.34 -21.44
N GLU A 203 -0.01 9.82 -21.81
CA GLU A 203 -0.92 9.12 -22.70
C GLU A 203 -0.80 9.73 -24.10
N GLU A 204 -0.51 8.91 -25.09
CA GLU A 204 -0.59 9.30 -26.49
C GLU A 204 -2.00 8.99 -26.99
N ALA A 205 -2.71 10.04 -27.45
CA ALA A 205 -3.95 9.83 -28.17
C ALA A 205 -3.66 9.19 -29.54
N VAL A 206 -4.44 8.21 -29.93
CA VAL A 206 -4.46 7.66 -31.29
C VAL A 206 -5.20 8.62 -32.21
#